data_9dfb882fafa39590a5549875600fe24c
#
_entry.id   9dfb882fafa39590a5549875600fe24c
#
_cell.length_a   1.000
_cell.length_b   1.000
_cell.length_c   1.000
_cell.angle_alpha   90.00
_cell.angle_beta   90.00
_cell.angle_gamma   90.00
#
_symmetry.space_group_name_H-M   'P 1'
#
loop_
_entity.id
_entity.type
_entity.pdbx_description
1 polymer ?
#
loop_
_entity_poly.entity_id
_entity_poly.type
_entity_poly.pdbx_seq_one_letter_code
_entity_poly.pdbx_strand_id
1 'polypeptide(L)'
;CLLSRGLGDVYKRQLGLPFTDPMADGPTIQLAGQRALEQGMTVKKTLEMVKLFRIENNHTPIVLMGYYNPIYSYGVNNFLKDAKNAGVDGLIVVDLPPEEDEELCIPASNFDINFIRLATPTTDSKRLPKVLSNTSGFVYYVSITGITGAASAKSGNVGPEVQNIKKSTHLPIVVGFGVTTPDAAFEIAS
;
A
#
# COMPACT_ATOMS: atom_id res chain seq x y z
N CYS A 1 -1.26 14.85 5.39
CA CYS A 1 -2.03 13.60 5.41
C CYS A 1 -2.59 13.34 4.01
N LEU A 2 -2.04 12.36 3.29
CA LEU A 2 -2.53 11.94 1.99
C LEU A 2 -3.76 11.04 2.19
N LEU A 3 -4.92 11.66 2.34
CA LEU A 3 -6.17 11.01 2.02
C LEU A 3 -6.26 10.98 0.50
N SER A 4 -5.91 9.85 -0.12
CA SER A 4 -6.29 9.60 -1.50
C SER A 4 -7.82 9.51 -1.54
N ARG A 5 -8.46 10.64 -1.79
CA ARG A 5 -9.88 10.68 -2.17
C ARG A 5 -9.95 10.25 -3.63
N GLY A 6 -9.95 8.95 -3.88
CA GLY A 6 -10.38 8.44 -5.16
C GLY A 6 -11.80 8.91 -5.41
N LEU A 7 -12.02 9.54 -6.54
CA LEU A 7 -13.36 9.90 -7.00
C LEU A 7 -14.24 8.64 -7.08
N GLY A 8 -15.24 8.58 -6.24
CA GLY A 8 -16.42 7.73 -6.43
C GLY A 8 -16.37 6.35 -5.81
N ASP A 9 -15.25 5.82 -5.33
CA ASP A 9 -15.24 4.49 -4.79
C ASP A 9 -14.68 4.41 -3.38
N VAL A 10 -15.57 4.15 -2.44
CA VAL A 10 -15.32 4.16 -1.02
C VAL A 10 -15.00 2.74 -0.52
N TYR A 11 -14.46 1.86 -1.38
CA TYR A 11 -14.17 0.49 -0.98
C TYR A 11 -12.97 0.37 -0.04
N LYS A 12 -12.07 1.35 -0.03
CA LYS A 12 -10.93 1.41 0.90
C LYS A 12 -10.34 2.80 1.03
N ARG A 13 -9.68 3.06 2.15
CA ARG A 13 -8.86 4.26 2.39
C ARG A 13 -7.41 3.84 2.55
N GLN A 14 -6.52 4.51 1.83
CA GLN A 14 -5.08 4.33 1.99
C GLN A 14 -4.49 5.57 2.65
N LEU A 15 -3.78 5.37 3.77
CA LEU A 15 -3.10 6.42 4.51
C LEU A 15 -1.59 6.24 4.41
N GLY A 16 -0.87 7.28 4.06
CA GLY A 16 0.60 7.29 4.10
C GLY A 16 1.12 7.44 5.52
N LEU A 17 2.10 6.62 5.88
CA LEU A 17 2.95 6.81 7.05
C LEU A 17 4.09 7.76 6.64
N PRO A 18 4.17 9.00 7.19
CA PRO A 18 5.21 9.94 6.79
C PRO A 18 6.58 9.45 7.28
N PHE A 19 7.58 9.59 6.41
CA PHE A 19 8.95 9.21 6.66
C PHE A 19 9.92 10.23 6.06
N THR A 20 11.10 10.40 6.66
CA THR A 20 12.10 11.38 6.22
C THR A 20 12.83 10.98 4.94
N ASP A 21 12.90 9.66 4.69
CA ASP A 21 13.73 9.08 3.62
C ASP A 21 12.91 8.21 2.65
N PRO A 22 11.86 8.77 2.00
CA PRO A 22 10.89 8.00 1.21
C PRO A 22 11.44 7.70 -0.20
N MET A 23 12.35 6.73 -0.30
CA MET A 23 13.12 6.41 -1.52
C MET A 23 12.27 6.01 -2.74
N ALA A 24 11.07 5.48 -2.53
CA ALA A 24 10.18 5.04 -3.61
C ALA A 24 9.15 6.12 -4.01
N ASP A 25 9.10 7.24 -3.30
CA ASP A 25 8.13 8.29 -3.55
C ASP A 25 8.66 9.36 -4.51
N GLY A 26 7.78 9.85 -5.39
CA GLY A 26 8.07 11.00 -6.23
C GLY A 26 7.97 12.34 -5.47
N PRO A 27 8.41 13.45 -6.10
CA PRO A 27 8.54 14.75 -5.44
C PRO A 27 7.25 15.23 -4.76
N THR A 28 6.10 15.00 -5.39
CA THR A 28 4.80 15.43 -4.84
C THR A 28 4.47 14.74 -3.53
N ILE A 29 4.74 13.43 -3.45
CA ILE A 29 4.49 12.63 -2.25
C ILE A 29 5.52 12.94 -1.17
N GLN A 30 6.81 13.11 -1.55
CA GLN A 30 7.85 13.53 -0.64
C GLN A 30 7.53 14.87 0.03
N LEU A 31 7.15 15.89 -0.75
CA LEU A 31 6.73 17.19 -0.23
C LEU A 31 5.50 17.10 0.69
N ALA A 32 4.55 16.24 0.37
CA ALA A 32 3.38 16.03 1.23
C ALA A 32 3.76 15.35 2.54
N GLY A 33 4.65 14.36 2.50
CA GLY A 33 5.22 13.70 3.69
C GLY A 33 6.01 14.68 4.56
N GLN A 34 6.86 15.50 3.94
CA GLN A 34 7.62 16.53 4.65
C GLN A 34 6.70 17.51 5.38
N ARG A 35 5.67 18.06 4.71
CA ARG A 35 4.68 18.94 5.39
C ARG A 35 3.99 18.26 6.55
N ALA A 36 3.69 16.95 6.44
CA ALA A 36 3.09 16.21 7.54
C ALA A 36 4.05 16.09 8.74
N LEU A 37 5.34 15.80 8.48
CA LEU A 37 6.36 15.72 9.52
C LEU A 37 6.60 17.07 10.21
N GLU A 38 6.66 18.17 9.43
CA GLU A 38 6.79 19.54 9.93
C GLU A 38 5.62 19.93 10.85
N GLN A 39 4.41 19.40 10.61
CA GLN A 39 3.25 19.54 11.49
C GLN A 39 3.24 18.51 12.64
N GLY A 40 4.33 17.82 12.84
CA GLY A 40 4.52 16.89 13.95
C GLY A 40 3.73 15.59 13.82
N MET A 41 3.44 15.15 12.59
CA MET A 41 2.84 13.81 12.36
C MET A 41 3.83 12.71 12.73
N THR A 42 3.30 11.65 13.29
CA THR A 42 4.05 10.45 13.72
C THR A 42 3.21 9.21 13.43
N VAL A 43 3.82 8.02 13.48
CA VAL A 43 3.09 6.75 13.41
C VAL A 43 1.94 6.71 14.43
N LYS A 44 2.21 7.11 15.68
CA LYS A 44 1.19 7.14 16.74
C LYS A 44 0.00 8.03 16.37
N LYS A 45 0.25 9.25 15.91
CA LYS A 45 -0.82 10.16 15.48
C LYS A 45 -1.59 9.65 14.27
N THR A 46 -0.92 8.94 13.35
CA THR A 46 -1.62 8.29 12.23
C THR A 46 -2.58 7.21 12.74
N LEU A 47 -2.18 6.41 13.72
CA LEU A 47 -3.07 5.43 14.35
C LEU A 47 -4.23 6.09 15.12
N GLU A 48 -3.99 7.22 15.77
CA GLU A 48 -5.04 8.03 16.39
C GLU A 48 -6.06 8.55 15.37
N MET A 49 -5.61 8.98 14.19
CA MET A 49 -6.52 9.37 13.09
C MET A 49 -7.38 8.20 12.60
N VAL A 50 -6.81 6.99 12.52
CA VAL A 50 -7.58 5.78 12.18
C VAL A 50 -8.65 5.52 13.23
N LYS A 51 -8.33 5.61 14.52
CA LYS A 51 -9.30 5.46 15.62
C LYS A 51 -10.45 6.47 15.50
N LEU A 52 -10.13 7.74 15.23
CA LEU A 52 -11.17 8.77 15.06
C LEU A 52 -12.07 8.47 13.87
N PHE A 53 -11.51 8.04 12.74
CA PHE A 53 -12.31 7.63 11.58
C PHE A 53 -13.24 6.45 11.90
N ARG A 54 -12.79 5.49 12.72
CA ARG A 54 -13.57 4.31 13.11
C ARG A 54 -14.78 4.64 13.99
N ILE A 55 -14.81 5.79 14.64
CA ILE A 55 -16.00 6.22 15.43
C ILE A 55 -17.22 6.34 14.51
N GLU A 56 -17.03 6.83 13.28
CA GLU A 56 -18.12 7.10 12.35
C GLU A 56 -18.22 6.05 11.22
N ASN A 57 -17.15 5.29 10.97
CA ASN A 57 -17.09 4.38 9.83
C ASN A 57 -16.33 3.09 10.14
N ASN A 58 -17.09 2.01 10.36
CA ASN A 58 -16.55 0.66 10.63
C ASN A 58 -16.49 -0.24 9.38
N HIS A 59 -16.94 0.24 8.23
CA HIS A 59 -17.12 -0.59 7.03
C HIS A 59 -16.01 -0.37 6.00
N THR A 60 -15.51 0.86 5.85
CA THR A 60 -14.48 1.16 4.85
C THR A 60 -13.12 0.62 5.29
N PRO A 61 -12.49 -0.30 4.54
CA PRO A 61 -11.16 -0.79 4.88
C PRO A 61 -10.12 0.32 4.89
N ILE A 62 -9.21 0.27 5.88
CA ILE A 62 -8.08 1.19 5.99
C ILE A 62 -6.78 0.42 5.82
N VAL A 63 -5.98 0.85 4.84
CA VAL A 63 -4.65 0.33 4.57
C VAL A 63 -3.62 1.42 4.86
N LEU A 64 -2.63 1.10 5.66
CA LEU A 64 -1.47 1.97 5.87
C LEU A 64 -0.39 1.64 4.83
N MET A 65 0.16 2.66 4.21
CA MET A 65 1.27 2.52 3.27
C MET A 65 2.47 3.32 3.74
N GLY A 66 3.64 2.70 3.71
CA GLY A 66 4.87 3.37 4.13
C GLY A 66 6.10 2.50 4.01
N TYR A 67 7.05 2.77 4.88
CA TYR A 67 8.38 2.16 4.93
C TYR A 67 8.55 1.37 6.22
N TYR A 68 9.47 0.40 6.20
CA TYR A 68 9.69 -0.47 7.35
C TYR A 68 10.32 0.26 8.55
N ASN A 69 11.26 1.18 8.30
CA ASN A 69 11.99 1.85 9.37
C ASN A 69 11.12 2.54 10.43
N PRO A 70 10.07 3.34 10.10
CA PRO A 70 9.17 3.90 11.10
C PRO A 70 8.45 2.84 11.95
N ILE A 71 8.09 1.70 11.35
CA ILE A 71 7.44 0.58 12.05
C ILE A 71 8.44 -0.11 12.97
N TYR A 72 9.64 -0.37 12.49
CA TYR A 72 10.73 -0.95 13.27
C TYR A 72 11.08 -0.09 14.48
N SER A 73 11.21 1.23 14.28
CA SER A 73 11.50 2.20 15.35
C SER A 73 10.38 2.30 16.39
N TYR A 74 9.14 2.09 15.99
CA TYR A 74 7.98 2.00 16.92
C TYR A 74 8.01 0.70 17.75
N GLY A 75 8.67 -0.33 17.22
CA GLY A 75 8.62 -1.70 17.70
C GLY A 75 7.50 -2.50 17.04
N VAL A 76 7.86 -3.48 16.22
CA VAL A 76 6.94 -4.23 15.34
C VAL A 76 5.70 -4.74 16.08
N ASN A 77 5.89 -5.44 17.20
CA ASN A 77 4.76 -6.00 17.95
C ASN A 77 3.86 -4.91 18.57
N ASN A 78 4.45 -3.81 19.06
CA ASN A 78 3.69 -2.69 19.58
C ASN A 78 2.89 -2.00 18.48
N PHE A 79 3.52 -1.78 17.32
CA PHE A 79 2.86 -1.22 16.16
C PHE A 79 1.67 -2.09 15.70
N LEU A 80 1.86 -3.39 15.55
CA LEU A 80 0.81 -4.30 15.09
C LEU A 80 -0.37 -4.35 16.08
N LYS A 81 -0.08 -4.42 17.37
CA LYS A 81 -1.10 -4.35 18.43
C LYS A 81 -1.88 -3.03 18.36
N ASP A 82 -1.20 -1.91 18.26
CA ASP A 82 -1.83 -0.60 18.23
C ASP A 82 -2.56 -0.34 16.91
N ALA A 83 -2.04 -0.83 15.78
CA ALA A 83 -2.68 -0.77 14.48
C ALA A 83 -3.99 -1.58 14.47
N LYS A 84 -3.98 -2.82 14.99
CA LYS A 84 -5.19 -3.64 15.14
C LYS A 84 -6.22 -2.94 16.02
N ASN A 85 -5.81 -2.44 17.17
CA ASN A 85 -6.69 -1.72 18.11
C ASN A 85 -7.23 -0.41 17.52
N ALA A 86 -6.50 0.20 16.60
CA ALA A 86 -6.96 1.38 15.88
C ALA A 86 -7.97 1.05 14.77
N GLY A 87 -8.04 -0.21 14.32
CA GLY A 87 -8.91 -0.65 13.25
C GLY A 87 -8.25 -0.57 11.86
N VAL A 88 -6.93 -0.76 11.78
CA VAL A 88 -6.21 -0.95 10.52
C VAL A 88 -6.49 -2.34 9.97
N ASP A 89 -6.81 -2.44 8.68
CA ASP A 89 -7.14 -3.70 8.00
C ASP A 89 -5.96 -4.28 7.22
N GLY A 90 -5.00 -3.44 6.83
CA GLY A 90 -3.87 -3.91 6.02
C GLY A 90 -2.70 -2.95 5.97
N LEU A 91 -1.57 -3.49 5.53
CA LEU A 91 -0.30 -2.79 5.40
C LEU A 91 0.26 -2.96 3.99
N ILE A 92 0.83 -1.89 3.43
CA ILE A 92 1.72 -1.89 2.28
C ILE A 92 3.06 -1.32 2.76
N VAL A 93 4.11 -2.15 2.79
CA VAL A 93 5.45 -1.73 3.16
C VAL A 93 6.36 -1.92 1.95
N VAL A 94 6.80 -0.79 1.39
CA VAL A 94 7.37 -0.75 0.03
C VAL A 94 8.80 -1.28 -0.04
N ASP A 95 9.52 -1.25 1.06
CA ASP A 95 10.95 -1.61 1.19
C ASP A 95 11.21 -2.92 1.94
N LEU A 96 10.17 -3.67 2.31
CA LEU A 96 10.32 -4.98 2.95
C LEU A 96 10.11 -6.11 1.94
N PRO A 97 11.16 -6.81 1.50
CA PRO A 97 11.05 -7.89 0.51
C PRO A 97 10.46 -9.17 1.13
N PRO A 98 9.96 -10.11 0.31
CA PRO A 98 9.42 -11.38 0.81
C PRO A 98 10.41 -12.27 1.55
N GLU A 99 11.70 -12.04 1.37
CA GLU A 99 12.76 -12.74 2.08
C GLU A 99 12.79 -12.41 3.57
N GLU A 100 12.26 -11.24 3.94
CA GLU A 100 12.20 -10.71 5.30
C GLU A 100 10.77 -10.78 5.88
N ASP A 101 9.97 -11.74 5.45
CA ASP A 101 8.58 -11.89 5.90
C ASP A 101 8.46 -12.11 7.42
N GLU A 102 9.48 -12.70 8.05
CA GLU A 102 9.53 -12.93 9.49
C GLU A 102 9.58 -11.63 10.31
N GLU A 103 10.08 -10.55 9.70
CA GLU A 103 10.22 -9.26 10.38
C GLU A 103 8.86 -8.58 10.63
N LEU A 104 7.92 -8.67 9.68
CA LEU A 104 6.64 -7.95 9.79
C LEU A 104 5.46 -8.69 9.16
N CYS A 105 5.62 -9.33 8.00
CA CYS A 105 4.50 -9.93 7.26
C CYS A 105 3.84 -11.07 8.05
N ILE A 106 4.64 -12.02 8.54
CA ILE A 106 4.16 -13.14 9.36
C ILE A 106 3.61 -12.63 10.69
N PRO A 107 4.30 -11.74 11.44
CA PRO A 107 3.70 -11.13 12.62
C PRO A 107 2.37 -10.42 12.35
N ALA A 108 2.22 -9.67 11.24
CA ALA A 108 0.98 -8.97 10.91
C ALA A 108 -0.21 -9.94 10.76
N SER A 109 0.03 -11.10 10.14
CA SER A 109 -0.97 -12.16 10.02
C SER A 109 -1.48 -12.66 11.39
N ASN A 110 -0.62 -12.73 12.39
CA ASN A 110 -1.00 -13.13 13.75
C ASN A 110 -1.92 -12.11 14.46
N PHE A 111 -1.96 -10.87 13.95
CA PHE A 111 -2.86 -9.80 14.39
C PHE A 111 -4.07 -9.61 13.47
N ASP A 112 -4.34 -10.52 12.52
CA ASP A 112 -5.36 -10.36 11.47
C ASP A 112 -5.24 -9.03 10.72
N ILE A 113 -4.03 -8.62 10.39
CA ILE A 113 -3.73 -7.47 9.54
C ILE A 113 -3.21 -8.00 8.21
N ASN A 114 -3.90 -7.65 7.11
CA ASN A 114 -3.48 -8.08 5.78
C ASN A 114 -2.14 -7.45 5.40
N PHE A 115 -1.29 -8.23 4.72
CA PHE A 115 -0.04 -7.72 4.17
C PHE A 115 -0.10 -7.72 2.65
N ILE A 116 -0.25 -6.52 2.08
CA ILE A 116 -0.42 -6.30 0.66
C ILE A 116 0.96 -6.14 0.01
N ARG A 117 1.26 -6.99 -0.98
CA ARG A 117 2.51 -6.91 -1.72
C ARG A 117 2.36 -6.18 -3.03
N LEU A 118 3.47 -5.55 -3.43
CA LEU A 118 3.61 -4.89 -4.72
C LEU A 118 4.14 -5.89 -5.74
N ALA A 119 3.47 -6.00 -6.88
CA ALA A 119 3.98 -6.65 -8.09
C ALA A 119 4.25 -5.58 -9.14
N THR A 120 5.30 -5.73 -9.91
CA THR A 120 5.77 -4.75 -10.90
C THR A 120 6.01 -5.44 -12.24
N PRO A 121 6.15 -4.70 -13.35
CA PRO A 121 6.54 -5.28 -14.64
C PRO A 121 7.86 -6.07 -14.62
N THR A 122 8.71 -5.82 -13.60
CA THR A 122 9.97 -6.55 -13.39
C THR A 122 9.82 -7.79 -12.51
N THR A 123 8.62 -8.06 -11.98
CA THR A 123 8.33 -9.27 -11.21
C THR A 123 8.13 -10.44 -12.19
N ASP A 124 9.18 -11.18 -12.47
CA ASP A 124 9.15 -12.29 -13.40
C ASP A 124 8.41 -13.53 -12.85
N SER A 125 8.23 -14.55 -13.70
CA SER A 125 7.53 -15.79 -13.34
C SER A 125 8.21 -16.60 -12.23
N LYS A 126 9.51 -16.39 -11.98
CA LYS A 126 10.25 -17.05 -10.89
C LYS A 126 10.06 -16.28 -9.56
N ARG A 127 9.98 -14.95 -9.63
CA ARG A 127 9.82 -14.08 -8.48
C ARG A 127 8.37 -14.04 -7.98
N LEU A 128 7.40 -14.08 -8.88
CA LEU A 128 5.97 -13.94 -8.58
C LEU A 128 5.48 -14.90 -7.49
N PRO A 129 5.77 -16.21 -7.51
CA PRO A 129 5.35 -17.12 -6.43
C PRO A 129 5.87 -16.71 -5.06
N LYS A 130 7.09 -16.19 -4.98
CA LYS A 130 7.68 -15.72 -3.74
C LYS A 130 6.97 -14.45 -3.22
N VAL A 131 6.67 -13.51 -4.11
CA VAL A 131 5.91 -12.29 -3.77
C VAL A 131 4.52 -12.66 -3.24
N LEU A 132 3.88 -13.68 -3.83
CA LEU A 132 2.51 -14.07 -3.48
C LEU A 132 2.40 -14.95 -2.23
N SER A 133 3.48 -15.59 -1.76
CA SER A 133 3.44 -16.67 -0.75
C SER A 133 2.72 -16.30 0.54
N ASN A 134 2.96 -15.10 1.07
CA ASN A 134 2.34 -14.59 2.31
C ASN A 134 1.52 -13.31 2.07
N THR A 135 1.21 -13.00 0.80
CA THR A 135 0.36 -11.88 0.45
C THR A 135 -1.09 -12.15 0.83
N SER A 136 -1.76 -11.16 1.42
CA SER A 136 -3.16 -11.24 1.79
C SER A 136 -3.90 -9.94 1.46
N GLY A 137 -5.23 -9.98 1.51
CA GLY A 137 -6.08 -8.86 1.14
C GLY A 137 -6.18 -8.67 -0.37
N PHE A 138 -5.16 -8.14 -1.01
CA PHE A 138 -5.06 -7.97 -2.46
C PHE A 138 -3.61 -7.88 -2.92
N VAL A 139 -3.38 -7.98 -4.23
CA VAL A 139 -2.08 -7.70 -4.86
C VAL A 139 -2.13 -6.30 -5.46
N TYR A 140 -1.13 -5.47 -5.16
CA TYR A 140 -1.02 -4.14 -5.73
C TYR A 140 -0.07 -4.19 -6.95
N TYR A 141 -0.63 -4.10 -8.15
CA TYR A 141 0.18 -4.05 -9.37
C TYR A 141 0.58 -2.61 -9.69
N VAL A 142 1.87 -2.38 -9.71
CA VAL A 142 2.47 -1.08 -10.07
C VAL A 142 2.70 -1.06 -11.58
N SER A 143 1.85 -0.34 -12.31
CA SER A 143 1.84 -0.34 -13.79
C SER A 143 3.04 0.35 -14.44
N ILE A 144 3.86 1.05 -13.67
CA ILE A 144 5.03 1.79 -14.16
C ILE A 144 6.24 1.52 -13.27
N THR A 145 7.39 1.26 -13.90
CA THR A 145 8.68 1.30 -13.22
C THR A 145 9.14 2.75 -13.09
N GLY A 146 9.15 3.28 -11.88
CA GLY A 146 9.58 4.65 -11.60
C GLY A 146 9.06 5.16 -10.26
N ILE A 147 9.28 6.44 -10.01
CA ILE A 147 8.83 7.12 -8.79
C ILE A 147 7.37 7.58 -8.92
N THR A 148 6.65 7.55 -7.82
CA THR A 148 5.24 7.96 -7.72
C THR A 148 5.03 9.40 -8.22
N GLY A 149 4.13 9.59 -9.19
CA GLY A 149 3.73 10.92 -9.68
C GLY A 149 4.58 11.50 -10.81
N ALA A 150 5.52 10.73 -11.40
CA ALA A 150 6.46 11.25 -12.43
C ALA A 150 6.16 10.85 -13.87
N ALA A 151 5.29 9.86 -14.15
CA ALA A 151 4.98 9.44 -15.51
C ALA A 151 3.54 8.90 -15.65
N SER A 152 2.96 8.99 -16.85
CA SER A 152 1.67 8.38 -17.18
C SER A 152 1.83 6.91 -17.60
N ALA A 153 0.94 6.04 -17.15
CA ALA A 153 0.88 4.64 -17.59
C ALA A 153 0.56 4.58 -19.10
N LYS A 154 1.32 3.79 -19.84
CA LYS A 154 0.87 3.32 -21.15
C LYS A 154 -0.01 2.10 -20.92
N SER A 155 -1.31 2.23 -21.15
CA SER A 155 -2.34 1.21 -20.88
C SER A 155 -2.09 -0.14 -21.61
N GLY A 156 -1.32 -0.15 -22.67
CA GLY A 156 -1.17 -1.30 -23.58
C GLY A 156 -0.60 -2.60 -22.98
N ASN A 157 0.07 -2.57 -21.82
CA ASN A 157 0.71 -3.76 -21.25
C ASN A 157 0.11 -4.22 -19.90
N VAL A 158 -0.84 -3.47 -19.34
CA VAL A 158 -1.37 -3.78 -17.99
C VAL A 158 -2.25 -5.03 -18.00
N GLY A 159 -3.11 -5.16 -19.00
CA GLY A 159 -4.05 -6.30 -19.11
C GLY A 159 -3.37 -7.68 -19.12
N PRO A 160 -2.40 -7.94 -20.03
CA PRO A 160 -1.67 -9.21 -20.05
C PRO A 160 -0.96 -9.53 -18.75
N GLU A 161 -0.33 -8.53 -18.09
CA GLU A 161 0.37 -8.74 -16.83
C GLU A 161 -0.60 -9.08 -15.68
N VAL A 162 -1.71 -8.35 -15.58
CA VAL A 162 -2.76 -8.64 -14.60
C VAL A 162 -3.32 -10.06 -14.81
N GLN A 163 -3.58 -10.46 -16.07
CA GLN A 163 -4.03 -11.81 -16.38
C GLN A 163 -2.99 -12.88 -15.98
N ASN A 164 -1.71 -12.59 -16.14
CA ASN A 164 -0.65 -13.49 -15.72
C ASN A 164 -0.61 -13.66 -14.19
N ILE A 165 -0.73 -12.56 -13.45
CA ILE A 165 -0.81 -12.61 -11.98
C ILE A 165 -2.06 -13.35 -11.51
N LYS A 166 -3.22 -13.13 -12.15
CA LYS A 166 -4.49 -13.83 -11.84
C LYS A 166 -4.41 -15.36 -11.99
N LYS A 167 -3.52 -15.88 -12.83
CA LYS A 167 -3.29 -17.33 -12.92
C LYS A 167 -2.59 -17.92 -11.70
N SER A 168 -1.90 -17.08 -10.93
CA SER A 168 -1.06 -17.48 -9.80
C SER A 168 -1.69 -17.20 -8.44
N THR A 169 -2.81 -16.47 -8.38
CA THR A 169 -3.49 -16.11 -7.12
C THR A 169 -4.99 -15.91 -7.31
N HIS A 170 -5.74 -16.17 -6.25
CA HIS A 170 -7.17 -15.84 -6.16
C HIS A 170 -7.43 -14.45 -5.55
N LEU A 171 -6.40 -13.76 -5.10
CA LEU A 171 -6.53 -12.43 -4.53
C LEU A 171 -6.96 -11.42 -5.58
N PRO A 172 -7.78 -10.42 -5.21
CA PRO A 172 -8.04 -9.28 -6.08
C PRO A 172 -6.75 -8.59 -6.47
N ILE A 173 -6.69 -8.06 -7.71
CA ILE A 173 -5.56 -7.27 -8.19
C ILE A 173 -6.00 -5.83 -8.33
N VAL A 174 -5.29 -4.94 -7.69
CA VAL A 174 -5.49 -3.48 -7.77
C VAL A 174 -4.36 -2.90 -8.58
N VAL A 175 -4.68 -2.22 -9.66
CA VAL A 175 -3.70 -1.51 -10.49
C VAL A 175 -3.54 -0.10 -9.99
N GLY A 176 -2.33 0.31 -9.72
CA GLY A 176 -1.99 1.65 -9.28
C GLY A 176 -0.86 2.25 -10.11
N PHE A 177 -0.64 3.55 -9.91
CA PHE A 177 0.33 4.41 -10.58
C PHE A 177 -0.07 4.85 -11.99
N GLY A 178 0.12 6.15 -12.25
CA GLY A 178 -0.01 6.76 -13.56
C GLY A 178 -1.43 6.86 -14.11
N VAL A 179 -2.44 6.49 -13.35
CA VAL A 179 -3.85 6.66 -13.71
C VAL A 179 -4.26 8.10 -13.40
N THR A 180 -4.25 8.97 -14.43
CA THR A 180 -4.46 10.42 -14.26
C THR A 180 -5.77 10.92 -14.85
N THR A 181 -6.45 10.10 -15.68
CA THR A 181 -7.71 10.47 -16.33
C THR A 181 -8.76 9.39 -16.16
N PRO A 182 -10.06 9.74 -16.23
CA PRO A 182 -11.15 8.76 -16.24
C PRO A 182 -11.03 7.74 -17.37
N ASP A 183 -10.61 8.18 -18.57
CA ASP A 183 -10.43 7.30 -19.73
C ASP A 183 -9.34 6.26 -19.49
N ALA A 184 -8.19 6.66 -18.91
CA ALA A 184 -7.13 5.73 -18.53
C ALA A 184 -7.61 4.74 -17.46
N ALA A 185 -8.44 5.17 -16.51
CA ALA A 185 -9.03 4.28 -15.52
C ALA A 185 -9.98 3.27 -16.17
N PHE A 186 -10.81 3.71 -17.12
CA PHE A 186 -11.71 2.84 -17.88
C PHE A 186 -10.94 1.79 -18.71
N GLU A 187 -9.92 2.21 -19.45
CA GLU A 187 -9.08 1.31 -20.25
C GLU A 187 -8.38 0.23 -19.41
N ILE A 188 -7.94 0.59 -18.20
CA ILE A 188 -7.25 -0.35 -17.29
C ILE A 188 -8.25 -1.33 -16.64
N ALA A 189 -9.50 -0.88 -16.42
CA ALA A 189 -10.54 -1.67 -15.76
C ALA A 189 -11.32 -2.59 -16.72
N SER A 190 -11.22 -2.37 -18.04
CA SER A 190 -11.90 -3.14 -19.08
C SER A 190 -11.12 -4.41 -19.43
#